data_89ee4afbd9c7171daf67010826a3de1a
#
_entry.id   89ee4afbd9c7171daf67010826a3de1a
#
_cell.length_a   1.000
_cell.length_b   1.000
_cell.length_c   1.000
_cell.angle_alpha   90.00
_cell.angle_beta   90.00
_cell.angle_gamma   90.00
#
_symmetry.space_group_name_H-M   'P 1'
#
loop_
_entity.id
_entity.type
_entity.pdbx_description
1 polymer ?
#
loop_
_entity_poly.entity_id
_entity_poly.type
_entity_poly.pdbx_seq_one_letter_code
_entity_poly.pdbx_strand_id
1 'polypeptide(L)'
;MRKLLGTLSLVLLLQNFPAIVQAQVPEQNAGVSSEAIKQVVAAKLMTNSPDGNFYPQREISRAELAAILVKAFRLDKREAAQQEKSISVPDVPPSYWAFNDIQIVLKTDIMKGYRGNLFFPNQKVTRAEGLAIFAQAYGVFQFSDDSVNETLASYPDAASIPTWARKAIATVVSEGFINTDAQNNISPLRPMTRGDMVYLLSKYLQRQQQLPETPEVPRVPDSPESP
;
A
#
# COMPACT_ATOMS: atom_id res chain seq x y z
N MET A 1 -83.78 -7.98 -37.18
CA MET A 1 -83.14 -7.75 -35.85
C MET A 1 -81.83 -8.52 -35.85
N ARG A 2 -80.71 -7.82 -36.17
CA ARG A 2 -79.36 -8.40 -36.20
C ARG A 2 -78.52 -7.62 -35.24
N LYS A 3 -78.05 -8.24 -34.17
CA LYS A 3 -77.12 -7.69 -33.19
C LYS A 3 -75.72 -7.83 -33.74
N LEU A 4 -75.02 -6.71 -33.92
CA LEU A 4 -73.60 -6.63 -34.23
C LEU A 4 -72.83 -6.61 -32.87
N LEU A 5 -72.05 -7.65 -32.64
CA LEU A 5 -71.04 -7.69 -31.57
C LEU A 5 -69.76 -7.03 -32.11
N GLY A 6 -69.37 -5.90 -31.51
CA GLY A 6 -68.07 -5.26 -31.76
C GLY A 6 -66.99 -5.94 -30.88
N THR A 7 -66.01 -6.54 -31.49
CA THR A 7 -64.80 -7.03 -30.80
C THR A 7 -63.83 -5.89 -30.63
N LEU A 8 -63.58 -5.53 -29.40
CA LEU A 8 -62.55 -4.56 -29.01
C LEU A 8 -61.17 -5.24 -29.00
N SER A 9 -60.36 -4.95 -30.02
CA SER A 9 -58.97 -5.45 -30.10
C SER A 9 -58.07 -4.56 -29.25
N LEU A 10 -57.58 -5.10 -28.13
CA LEU A 10 -56.59 -4.40 -27.27
C LEU A 10 -55.22 -4.63 -27.90
N VAL A 11 -54.67 -3.61 -28.56
CA VAL A 11 -53.30 -3.61 -29.05
C VAL A 11 -52.36 -3.27 -27.90
N LEU A 12 -51.64 -4.27 -27.40
CA LEU A 12 -50.55 -4.10 -26.44
C LEU A 12 -49.33 -3.50 -27.18
N LEU A 13 -49.08 -2.23 -27.02
CA LEU A 13 -47.83 -1.58 -27.43
C LEU A 13 -46.70 -2.01 -26.46
N LEU A 14 -45.92 -2.99 -26.86
CA LEU A 14 -44.63 -3.32 -26.23
C LEU A 14 -43.67 -2.16 -26.52
N GLN A 15 -43.49 -1.24 -25.55
CA GLN A 15 -42.46 -0.25 -25.59
C GLN A 15 -41.11 -0.96 -25.28
N ASN A 16 -40.35 -1.20 -26.34
CA ASN A 16 -38.93 -1.56 -26.21
C ASN A 16 -38.16 -0.32 -25.69
N PHE A 17 -37.91 -0.26 -24.38
CA PHE A 17 -36.91 0.64 -23.86
C PHE A 17 -35.53 0.09 -24.26
N PRO A 18 -34.70 0.88 -24.97
CA PRO A 18 -33.33 0.45 -25.17
C PRO A 18 -32.67 0.38 -23.79
N ALA A 19 -32.18 -0.82 -23.41
CA ALA A 19 -31.31 -0.96 -22.27
C ALA A 19 -30.13 -0.01 -22.50
N ILE A 20 -30.03 1.03 -21.68
CA ILE A 20 -28.84 1.87 -21.62
C ILE A 20 -27.75 0.93 -21.10
N VAL A 21 -26.98 0.35 -22.02
CA VAL A 21 -25.71 -0.27 -21.71
C VAL A 21 -24.86 0.87 -21.19
N GLN A 22 -24.80 1.00 -19.87
CA GLN A 22 -23.84 1.84 -19.21
C GLN A 22 -22.48 1.27 -19.63
N ALA A 23 -21.85 1.91 -20.63
CA ALA A 23 -20.47 1.63 -20.96
C ALA A 23 -19.68 1.84 -19.66
N GLN A 24 -19.27 0.71 -19.05
CA GLN A 24 -18.25 0.76 -18.00
C GLN A 24 -17.03 1.38 -18.68
N VAL A 25 -16.77 2.65 -18.39
CA VAL A 25 -15.49 3.28 -18.68
C VAL A 25 -14.47 2.32 -18.06
N PRO A 26 -13.52 1.75 -18.84
CA PRO A 26 -12.50 0.91 -18.24
C PRO A 26 -11.83 1.80 -17.21
N GLU A 27 -11.98 1.43 -15.95
CA GLU A 27 -11.25 2.05 -14.86
C GLU A 27 -9.77 1.78 -15.18
N GLN A 28 -9.10 2.78 -15.75
CA GLN A 28 -7.64 2.80 -15.92
C GLN A 28 -7.02 2.96 -14.53
N ASN A 29 -7.39 2.04 -13.65
CA ASN A 29 -6.74 1.85 -12.38
C ASN A 29 -5.43 1.15 -12.70
N ALA A 30 -4.32 1.84 -12.56
CA ALA A 30 -2.97 1.31 -12.70
C ALA A 30 -2.79 0.02 -11.85
N GLY A 31 -3.30 -1.11 -12.33
CA GLY A 31 -3.13 -2.42 -11.73
C GLY A 31 -3.74 -2.64 -10.34
N VAL A 32 -4.59 -1.74 -9.84
CA VAL A 32 -5.20 -1.83 -8.49
C VAL A 32 -6.70 -2.06 -8.60
N SER A 33 -7.18 -3.17 -8.03
CA SER A 33 -8.59 -3.49 -7.98
C SER A 33 -9.33 -2.69 -6.90
N SER A 34 -10.62 -2.43 -7.12
CA SER A 34 -11.49 -1.80 -6.10
C SER A 34 -11.51 -2.61 -4.80
N GLU A 35 -11.36 -3.94 -4.89
CA GLU A 35 -11.31 -4.83 -3.74
C GLU A 35 -10.04 -4.63 -2.91
N ALA A 36 -8.88 -4.46 -3.55
CA ALA A 36 -7.64 -4.14 -2.85
C ALA A 36 -7.73 -2.78 -2.10
N ILE A 37 -8.37 -1.79 -2.72
CA ILE A 37 -8.63 -0.50 -2.07
C ILE A 37 -9.51 -0.69 -0.83
N LYS A 38 -10.63 -1.42 -0.95
CA LYS A 38 -11.53 -1.71 0.18
C LYS A 38 -10.80 -2.43 1.31
N GLN A 39 -9.99 -3.45 0.99
CA GLN A 39 -9.21 -4.21 1.97
C GLN A 39 -8.26 -3.31 2.76
N VAL A 40 -7.50 -2.45 2.08
CA VAL A 40 -6.52 -1.55 2.71
C VAL A 40 -7.20 -0.45 3.55
N VAL A 41 -8.36 0.05 3.08
CA VAL A 41 -9.17 1.04 3.82
C VAL A 41 -9.83 0.39 5.04
N ALA A 42 -10.40 -0.80 4.91
CA ALA A 42 -10.97 -1.56 6.02
C ALA A 42 -9.93 -1.89 7.09
N ALA A 43 -8.70 -2.21 6.69
CA ALA A 43 -7.57 -2.40 7.60
C ALA A 43 -7.05 -1.09 8.22
N LYS A 44 -7.63 0.07 7.88
CA LYS A 44 -7.25 1.41 8.35
C LYS A 44 -5.80 1.81 8.04
N LEU A 45 -5.17 1.17 7.07
CA LEU A 45 -3.81 1.50 6.64
C LEU A 45 -3.77 2.77 5.79
N MET A 46 -4.79 2.96 4.96
CA MET A 46 -5.02 4.20 4.19
C MET A 46 -6.48 4.63 4.32
N THR A 47 -6.77 5.89 3.97
CA THR A 47 -8.12 6.46 4.05
C THR A 47 -8.54 7.07 2.71
N ASN A 48 -9.82 7.15 2.47
CA ASN A 48 -10.37 7.98 1.41
C ASN A 48 -10.09 9.46 1.68
N SER A 49 -10.16 10.27 0.64
CA SER A 49 -10.20 11.73 0.77
C SER A 49 -11.53 12.20 1.38
N PRO A 50 -11.63 13.45 1.87
CA PRO A 50 -12.86 13.95 2.52
C PRO A 50 -14.11 13.89 1.66
N ASP A 51 -13.97 13.88 0.33
CA ASP A 51 -15.05 13.72 -0.65
C ASP A 51 -15.49 12.26 -0.88
N GLY A 52 -14.91 11.30 -0.13
CA GLY A 52 -15.19 9.88 -0.24
C GLY A 52 -14.38 9.12 -1.29
N ASN A 53 -13.65 9.82 -2.17
CA ASN A 53 -12.87 9.20 -3.25
C ASN A 53 -11.48 8.77 -2.78
N PHE A 54 -10.95 7.69 -3.36
CA PHE A 54 -9.63 7.19 -2.99
C PHE A 54 -8.48 7.84 -3.78
N TYR A 55 -8.70 8.18 -5.03
CA TYR A 55 -7.69 8.76 -5.93
C TYR A 55 -6.41 7.91 -6.06
N PRO A 56 -6.48 6.70 -6.63
CA PRO A 56 -5.32 5.79 -6.71
C PRO A 56 -4.14 6.35 -7.51
N GLN A 57 -4.39 7.30 -8.44
CA GLN A 57 -3.34 7.92 -9.25
C GLN A 57 -2.61 9.06 -8.52
N ARG A 58 -3.12 9.52 -7.38
CA ARG A 58 -2.45 10.58 -6.61
C ARG A 58 -1.13 10.08 -6.05
N GLU A 59 -0.08 10.88 -6.24
CA GLU A 59 1.24 10.61 -5.70
C GLU A 59 1.26 10.74 -4.18
N ILE A 60 2.04 9.88 -3.52
CA ILE A 60 2.23 9.94 -2.06
C ILE A 60 3.41 10.81 -1.68
N SER A 61 3.28 11.48 -0.54
CA SER A 61 4.36 12.24 0.08
C SER A 61 5.13 11.40 1.10
N ARG A 62 6.30 11.89 1.52
CA ARG A 62 7.11 11.28 2.59
C ARG A 62 6.35 11.19 3.90
N ALA A 63 5.55 12.21 4.24
CA ALA A 63 4.71 12.18 5.44
C ALA A 63 3.61 11.11 5.35
N GLU A 64 2.95 10.98 4.19
CA GLU A 64 1.94 9.95 3.98
C GLU A 64 2.57 8.55 4.05
N LEU A 65 3.75 8.35 3.46
CA LEU A 65 4.48 7.09 3.56
C LEU A 65 4.79 6.76 5.02
N ALA A 66 5.30 7.71 5.80
CA ALA A 66 5.58 7.52 7.23
C ALA A 66 4.33 7.05 7.99
N ALA A 67 3.21 7.75 7.83
CA ALA A 67 1.96 7.40 8.50
C ALA A 67 1.43 6.00 8.10
N ILE A 68 1.59 5.60 6.84
CA ILE A 68 1.19 4.27 6.35
C ILE A 68 2.08 3.19 7.00
N LEU A 69 3.41 3.38 7.01
CA LEU A 69 4.35 2.39 7.55
C LEU A 69 4.20 2.21 9.06
N VAL A 70 3.99 3.29 9.80
CA VAL A 70 3.72 3.20 11.25
C VAL A 70 2.53 2.28 11.52
N LYS A 71 1.44 2.43 10.77
CA LYS A 71 0.24 1.60 10.92
C LYS A 71 0.47 0.17 10.45
N ALA A 72 1.06 -0.01 9.26
CA ALA A 72 1.22 -1.33 8.64
C ALA A 72 2.14 -2.25 9.45
N PHE A 73 3.20 -1.71 10.03
CA PHE A 73 4.22 -2.46 10.75
C PHE A 73 4.20 -2.26 12.26
N ARG A 74 3.19 -1.57 12.79
CA ARG A 74 3.06 -1.28 14.22
C ARG A 74 4.36 -0.70 14.81
N LEU A 75 4.99 0.22 14.05
CA LEU A 75 6.29 0.79 14.42
C LEU A 75 6.23 1.53 15.76
N ASP A 76 5.05 2.04 16.13
CA ASP A 76 4.74 2.64 17.42
C ASP A 76 4.99 1.69 18.60
N LYS A 77 5.00 0.37 18.38
CA LYS A 77 5.23 -0.65 19.40
C LYS A 77 6.70 -1.07 19.53
N ARG A 78 7.56 -0.61 18.63
CA ARG A 78 8.99 -0.91 18.73
C ARG A 78 9.63 -0.14 19.89
N GLU A 79 10.55 -0.76 20.61
CA GLU A 79 11.25 -0.15 21.74
C GLU A 79 11.88 1.20 21.39
N ALA A 80 12.54 1.28 20.23
CA ALA A 80 13.14 2.51 19.75
C ALA A 80 12.13 3.67 19.60
N ALA A 81 10.86 3.38 19.25
CA ALA A 81 9.80 4.37 19.14
C ALA A 81 9.38 4.95 20.51
N GLN A 82 9.55 4.18 21.59
CA GLN A 82 9.13 4.53 22.95
C GLN A 82 10.12 5.48 23.66
N GLN A 83 11.24 5.79 23.03
CA GLN A 83 12.20 6.75 23.60
C GLN A 83 11.53 8.11 23.78
N GLU A 84 11.66 8.71 24.96
CA GLU A 84 11.03 10.00 25.31
C GLU A 84 11.60 11.18 24.48
N LYS A 85 12.92 11.13 24.16
CA LYS A 85 13.58 12.21 23.44
C LYS A 85 13.06 12.34 22.01
N SER A 86 12.50 13.50 21.70
CA SER A 86 12.13 13.86 20.33
C SER A 86 13.36 14.18 19.48
N ILE A 87 13.30 13.77 18.21
CA ILE A 87 14.29 14.14 17.20
C ILE A 87 13.95 15.54 16.70
N SER A 88 14.92 16.46 16.71
CA SER A 88 14.70 17.80 16.16
C SER A 88 14.61 17.76 14.64
N VAL A 89 13.48 18.19 14.08
CA VAL A 89 13.18 18.24 12.65
C VAL A 89 12.61 19.63 12.35
N PRO A 90 13.44 20.57 11.91
CA PRO A 90 13.05 21.99 11.81
C PRO A 90 11.87 22.28 10.90
N ASP A 91 11.68 21.46 9.84
CA ASP A 91 10.59 21.58 8.85
C ASP A 91 9.32 20.79 9.21
N VAL A 92 9.26 20.19 10.41
CA VAL A 92 8.10 19.45 10.91
C VAL A 92 7.75 19.94 12.31
N PRO A 93 6.92 20.98 12.43
CA PRO A 93 6.52 21.49 13.75
C PRO A 93 5.61 20.48 14.46
N PRO A 94 5.52 20.51 15.81
CA PRO A 94 4.67 19.60 16.59
C PRO A 94 3.18 19.62 16.19
N SER A 95 2.71 20.71 15.60
CA SER A 95 1.33 20.84 15.07
C SER A 95 1.13 20.17 13.70
N TYR A 96 2.19 19.66 13.07
CA TYR A 96 2.06 18.99 11.78
C TYR A 96 1.32 17.66 11.94
N TRP A 97 0.36 17.39 11.06
CA TRP A 97 -0.56 16.24 11.19
C TRP A 97 0.14 14.88 11.32
N ALA A 98 1.31 14.71 10.70
CA ALA A 98 2.10 13.47 10.75
C ALA A 98 3.32 13.59 11.69
N PHE A 99 3.37 14.58 12.59
CA PHE A 99 4.53 14.78 13.47
C PHE A 99 4.92 13.51 14.22
N ASN A 100 3.95 12.86 14.87
CA ASN A 100 4.22 11.65 15.65
C ASN A 100 4.70 10.49 14.77
N ASP A 101 4.08 10.29 13.60
CA ASP A 101 4.49 9.22 12.67
C ASP A 101 5.91 9.47 12.14
N ILE A 102 6.26 10.72 11.85
CA ILE A 102 7.61 11.10 11.42
C ILE A 102 8.62 10.84 12.54
N GLN A 103 8.30 11.19 13.80
CA GLN A 103 9.16 10.88 14.95
C GLN A 103 9.39 9.37 15.05
N ILE A 104 8.35 8.57 14.90
CA ILE A 104 8.42 7.09 14.99
C ILE A 104 9.32 6.52 13.89
N VAL A 105 9.13 6.90 12.63
CA VAL A 105 9.95 6.35 11.52
C VAL A 105 11.41 6.78 11.62
N LEU A 106 11.70 7.97 12.17
CA LEU A 106 13.06 8.43 12.42
C LEU A 106 13.70 7.67 13.59
N LYS A 107 13.00 7.50 14.71
CA LYS A 107 13.49 6.78 15.90
C LYS A 107 13.75 5.30 15.60
N THR A 108 12.91 4.69 14.76
CA THR A 108 13.03 3.28 14.37
C THR A 108 13.97 3.06 13.18
N ASP A 109 14.61 4.09 12.68
CA ASP A 109 15.54 4.10 11.52
C ASP A 109 14.91 3.54 10.21
N ILE A 110 13.58 3.56 10.11
CA ILE A 110 12.86 3.12 8.89
C ILE A 110 12.94 4.19 7.82
N MET A 111 12.86 5.46 8.21
CA MET A 111 13.13 6.59 7.33
C MET A 111 14.19 7.48 7.94
N LYS A 112 14.95 8.15 7.06
CA LYS A 112 16.00 9.10 7.46
C LYS A 112 15.64 10.51 7.04
N GLY A 113 16.11 11.47 7.79
CA GLY A 113 16.14 12.87 7.37
C GLY A 113 17.27 13.14 6.36
N TYR A 114 17.29 14.35 5.87
CA TYR A 114 18.32 14.87 4.99
C TYR A 114 19.32 15.74 5.76
N ARG A 115 20.29 16.30 5.05
CA ARG A 115 21.25 17.26 5.64
C ARG A 115 20.51 18.41 6.34
N GLY A 116 20.96 18.80 7.50
CA GLY A 116 20.32 19.82 8.34
C GLY A 116 19.11 19.31 9.14
N ASN A 117 18.97 18.01 9.31
CA ASN A 117 17.85 17.34 9.99
C ASN A 117 16.47 17.63 9.38
N LEU A 118 16.42 17.97 8.09
CA LEU A 118 15.16 18.20 7.39
C LEU A 118 14.53 16.88 6.99
N PHE A 119 13.20 16.79 7.05
CA PHE A 119 12.44 15.60 6.64
C PHE A 119 11.80 15.74 5.26
N PHE A 120 11.49 16.96 4.85
CA PHE A 120 10.74 17.28 3.63
C PHE A 120 9.39 16.53 3.53
N PRO A 121 8.45 16.77 4.47
CA PRO A 121 7.24 15.96 4.63
C PRO A 121 6.34 15.94 3.39
N ASN A 122 6.33 17.01 2.61
CA ASN A 122 5.49 17.15 1.40
C ASN A 122 6.19 16.67 0.11
N GLN A 123 7.49 16.32 0.18
CA GLN A 123 8.20 15.78 -0.98
C GLN A 123 7.59 14.46 -1.44
N LYS A 124 7.38 14.31 -2.74
CA LYS A 124 6.94 13.05 -3.35
C LYS A 124 8.08 12.03 -3.31
N VAL A 125 7.72 10.77 -3.11
CA VAL A 125 8.68 9.66 -3.13
C VAL A 125 8.64 8.98 -4.49
N THR A 126 9.80 8.57 -5.00
CA THR A 126 9.86 7.68 -6.16
C THR A 126 9.44 6.26 -5.78
N ARG A 127 9.10 5.45 -6.78
CA ARG A 127 8.79 4.03 -6.49
C ARG A 127 9.98 3.30 -5.88
N ALA A 128 11.20 3.57 -6.36
CA ALA A 128 12.41 2.97 -5.78
C ALA A 128 12.54 3.32 -4.29
N GLU A 129 12.30 4.57 -3.91
CA GLU A 129 12.34 5.00 -2.50
C GLU A 129 11.23 4.33 -1.69
N GLY A 130 9.98 4.40 -2.15
CA GLY A 130 8.85 3.83 -1.43
C GLY A 130 8.96 2.32 -1.23
N LEU A 131 9.37 1.57 -2.27
CA LEU A 131 9.60 0.13 -2.19
C LEU A 131 10.76 -0.21 -1.26
N ALA A 132 11.86 0.53 -1.33
CA ALA A 132 13.01 0.29 -0.47
C ALA A 132 12.71 0.60 1.01
N ILE A 133 12.01 1.68 1.30
CA ILE A 133 11.60 2.03 2.66
C ILE A 133 10.59 1.01 3.21
N PHE A 134 9.66 0.53 2.36
CA PHE A 134 8.76 -0.55 2.75
C PHE A 134 9.53 -1.84 3.08
N ALA A 135 10.48 -2.23 2.21
CA ALA A 135 11.33 -3.40 2.48
C ALA A 135 12.14 -3.25 3.78
N GLN A 136 12.62 -2.04 4.08
CA GLN A 136 13.31 -1.75 5.34
C GLN A 136 12.40 -1.99 6.56
N ALA A 137 11.12 -1.65 6.46
CA ALA A 137 10.16 -1.90 7.53
C ALA A 137 9.75 -3.37 7.65
N TYR A 138 9.63 -4.07 6.50
CA TYR A 138 9.29 -5.48 6.41
C TYR A 138 10.45 -6.40 6.83
N GLY A 139 11.67 -6.06 6.44
CA GLY A 139 12.89 -6.83 6.59
C GLY A 139 13.52 -7.12 5.22
N VAL A 140 14.70 -6.56 4.96
CA VAL A 140 15.43 -6.78 3.71
C VAL A 140 16.12 -8.14 3.71
N PHE A 141 15.84 -8.98 2.71
CA PHE A 141 16.49 -10.27 2.58
C PHE A 141 17.98 -10.12 2.23
N GLN A 142 18.79 -10.96 2.81
CA GLN A 142 20.25 -10.93 2.62
C GLN A 142 20.66 -11.75 1.39
N PHE A 143 20.13 -11.35 0.23
CA PHE A 143 20.52 -11.95 -1.05
C PHE A 143 21.99 -11.67 -1.41
N SER A 144 22.63 -12.63 -2.09
CA SER A 144 23.86 -12.37 -2.85
C SER A 144 23.57 -11.45 -4.03
N ASP A 145 24.59 -10.80 -4.56
CA ASP A 145 24.41 -9.92 -5.73
C ASP A 145 23.92 -10.70 -6.96
N ASP A 146 24.36 -11.96 -7.13
CA ASP A 146 23.88 -12.84 -8.19
C ASP A 146 22.39 -13.14 -8.05
N SER A 147 21.92 -13.48 -6.83
CA SER A 147 20.50 -13.70 -6.56
C SER A 147 19.66 -12.45 -6.79
N VAL A 148 20.17 -11.26 -6.46
CA VAL A 148 19.51 -9.99 -6.77
C VAL A 148 19.37 -9.80 -8.27
N ASN A 149 20.44 -10.05 -9.03
CA ASN A 149 20.44 -9.91 -10.47
C ASN A 149 19.47 -10.91 -11.12
N GLU A 150 19.47 -12.17 -10.69
CA GLU A 150 18.55 -13.20 -11.15
C GLU A 150 17.09 -12.83 -10.89
N THR A 151 16.78 -12.40 -9.65
CA THR A 151 15.44 -11.97 -9.25
C THR A 151 14.92 -10.83 -10.11
N LEU A 152 15.78 -9.88 -10.46
CA LEU A 152 15.40 -8.69 -11.22
C LEU A 152 15.48 -8.89 -12.73
N ALA A 153 16.06 -9.98 -13.24
CA ALA A 153 16.31 -10.20 -14.66
C ALA A 153 15.05 -10.23 -15.53
N SER A 154 13.90 -10.58 -14.97
CA SER A 154 12.61 -10.64 -15.68
C SER A 154 11.97 -9.27 -15.94
N TYR A 155 12.55 -8.19 -15.41
CA TYR A 155 12.03 -6.83 -15.56
C TYR A 155 12.85 -6.04 -16.58
N PRO A 156 12.24 -5.59 -17.71
CA PRO A 156 12.97 -4.92 -18.78
C PRO A 156 13.75 -3.68 -18.34
N ASP A 157 13.24 -2.98 -17.34
CA ASP A 157 13.82 -1.76 -16.80
C ASP A 157 14.67 -1.96 -15.52
N ALA A 158 15.05 -3.19 -15.20
CA ALA A 158 15.88 -3.51 -14.03
C ALA A 158 17.18 -2.72 -13.94
N ALA A 159 17.75 -2.32 -15.11
CA ALA A 159 18.94 -1.48 -15.17
C ALA A 159 18.69 -0.04 -14.65
N SER A 160 17.44 0.42 -14.66
CA SER A 160 17.05 1.74 -14.14
C SER A 160 16.89 1.76 -12.61
N ILE A 161 16.94 0.60 -11.96
CA ILE A 161 16.87 0.52 -10.50
C ILE A 161 18.17 1.05 -9.90
N PRO A 162 18.12 2.09 -9.05
CA PRO A 162 19.31 2.60 -8.38
C PRO A 162 20.02 1.50 -7.58
N THR A 163 21.35 1.47 -7.63
CA THR A 163 22.16 0.41 -6.98
C THR A 163 21.80 0.22 -5.52
N TRP A 164 21.58 1.31 -4.78
CA TRP A 164 21.21 1.28 -3.36
C TRP A 164 19.84 0.61 -3.09
N ALA A 165 18.92 0.60 -4.07
CA ALA A 165 17.58 0.05 -3.92
C ALA A 165 17.46 -1.41 -4.40
N ARG A 166 18.43 -1.94 -5.15
CA ARG A 166 18.31 -3.24 -5.83
C ARG A 166 17.97 -4.39 -4.87
N LYS A 167 18.69 -4.52 -3.76
CA LYS A 167 18.48 -5.59 -2.78
C LYS A 167 17.09 -5.50 -2.12
N ALA A 168 16.68 -4.29 -1.77
CA ALA A 168 15.36 -4.03 -1.19
C ALA A 168 14.22 -4.32 -2.19
N ILE A 169 14.39 -3.91 -3.46
CA ILE A 169 13.40 -4.19 -4.51
C ILE A 169 13.35 -5.69 -4.82
N ALA A 170 14.49 -6.39 -4.85
CA ALA A 170 14.51 -7.85 -4.99
C ALA A 170 13.73 -8.54 -3.87
N THR A 171 13.80 -8.05 -2.64
CA THR A 171 12.98 -8.54 -1.52
C THR A 171 11.49 -8.37 -1.81
N VAL A 172 11.06 -7.18 -2.22
CA VAL A 172 9.65 -6.89 -2.55
C VAL A 172 9.15 -7.75 -3.72
N VAL A 173 10.02 -7.98 -4.72
CA VAL A 173 9.74 -8.87 -5.87
C VAL A 173 9.56 -10.31 -5.41
N SER A 174 10.47 -10.84 -4.59
CA SER A 174 10.43 -12.23 -4.10
C SER A 174 9.19 -12.51 -3.26
N GLU A 175 8.67 -11.52 -2.55
CA GLU A 175 7.42 -11.62 -1.79
C GLU A 175 6.17 -11.40 -2.65
N GLY A 176 6.31 -11.03 -3.93
CA GLY A 176 5.19 -10.73 -4.82
C GLY A 176 4.44 -9.44 -4.49
N PHE A 177 5.10 -8.49 -3.81
CA PHE A 177 4.49 -7.24 -3.37
C PHE A 177 4.58 -6.12 -4.42
N ILE A 178 5.11 -6.40 -5.60
CA ILE A 178 5.32 -5.40 -6.65
C ILE A 178 4.26 -5.50 -7.74
N ASN A 179 3.74 -4.34 -8.17
CA ASN A 179 2.97 -4.19 -9.39
C ASN A 179 3.87 -3.66 -10.51
N THR A 180 3.55 -4.02 -11.74
CA THR A 180 4.25 -3.58 -12.96
C THR A 180 3.25 -2.98 -13.94
N ASP A 181 3.75 -2.31 -14.96
CA ASP A 181 2.94 -1.89 -16.10
C ASP A 181 2.68 -3.07 -17.08
N ALA A 182 1.97 -2.78 -18.19
CA ALA A 182 1.62 -3.78 -19.19
C ALA A 182 2.86 -4.37 -19.92
N GLN A 183 4.00 -3.69 -19.86
CA GLN A 183 5.28 -4.13 -20.42
C GLN A 183 6.17 -4.82 -19.38
N ASN A 184 5.65 -5.09 -18.20
CA ASN A 184 6.36 -5.66 -17.04
C ASN A 184 7.49 -4.76 -16.49
N ASN A 185 7.40 -3.42 -16.65
CA ASN A 185 8.35 -2.51 -16.06
C ASN A 185 8.00 -2.21 -14.60
N ILE A 186 9.03 -2.11 -13.76
CA ILE A 186 8.93 -1.65 -12.36
C ILE A 186 8.71 -0.13 -12.30
N SER A 187 9.26 0.61 -13.25
CA SER A 187 9.27 2.08 -13.31
C SER A 187 9.82 2.73 -12.02
N PRO A 188 11.06 2.40 -11.61
CA PRO A 188 11.57 2.74 -10.29
C PRO A 188 11.72 4.25 -10.04
N LEU A 189 11.93 5.03 -11.10
CA LEU A 189 12.20 6.47 -11.00
C LEU A 189 10.94 7.34 -11.06
N ARG A 190 9.77 6.79 -11.46
CA ARG A 190 8.53 7.57 -11.42
C ARG A 190 8.05 7.81 -9.98
N PRO A 191 7.23 8.85 -9.73
CA PRO A 191 6.58 9.02 -8.43
C PRO A 191 5.75 7.79 -8.05
N MET A 192 5.76 7.42 -6.78
CA MET A 192 4.91 6.36 -6.22
C MET A 192 3.51 6.89 -6.01
N THR A 193 2.51 6.16 -6.49
CA THR A 193 1.10 6.53 -6.34
C THR A 193 0.46 5.83 -5.14
N ARG A 194 -0.72 6.31 -4.73
CA ARG A 194 -1.56 5.64 -3.75
C ARG A 194 -1.97 4.23 -4.21
N GLY A 195 -2.19 4.07 -5.53
CA GLY A 195 -2.49 2.76 -6.13
C GLY A 195 -1.33 1.78 -5.97
N ASP A 196 -0.10 2.21 -6.23
CA ASP A 196 1.08 1.37 -6.00
C ASP A 196 1.17 0.90 -4.55
N MET A 197 0.93 1.81 -3.60
CA MET A 197 0.94 1.49 -2.19
C MET A 197 -0.20 0.54 -1.80
N VAL A 198 -1.41 0.71 -2.35
CA VAL A 198 -2.53 -0.23 -2.12
C VAL A 198 -2.18 -1.62 -2.61
N TYR A 199 -1.63 -1.75 -3.83
CA TYR A 199 -1.23 -3.05 -4.35
C TYR A 199 -0.29 -3.76 -3.37
N LEU A 200 0.78 -3.08 -2.99
CA LEU A 200 1.80 -3.56 -2.07
C LEU A 200 1.21 -3.95 -0.71
N LEU A 201 0.41 -3.08 -0.10
CA LEU A 201 -0.23 -3.33 1.19
C LEU A 201 -1.26 -4.47 1.12
N SER A 202 -2.02 -4.61 0.03
CA SER A 202 -2.98 -5.70 -0.13
C SER A 202 -2.28 -7.05 -0.19
N LYS A 203 -1.15 -7.14 -0.91
CA LYS A 203 -0.31 -8.35 -0.95
C LYS A 203 0.32 -8.65 0.40
N TYR A 204 0.81 -7.64 1.09
CA TYR A 204 1.32 -7.78 2.45
C TYR A 204 0.25 -8.32 3.40
N LEU A 205 -0.97 -7.78 3.39
CA LEU A 205 -2.08 -8.27 4.21
C LEU A 205 -2.45 -9.72 3.89
N GLN A 206 -2.48 -10.09 2.59
CA GLN A 206 -2.70 -11.47 2.17
C GLN A 206 -1.61 -12.41 2.70
N ARG A 207 -0.35 -11.97 2.66
CA ARG A 207 0.78 -12.75 3.19
C ARG A 207 0.64 -12.96 4.70
N GLN A 208 0.25 -11.92 5.45
CA GLN A 208 0.03 -12.03 6.90
C GLN A 208 -1.05 -13.07 7.25
N GLN A 209 -2.12 -13.14 6.47
CA GLN A 209 -3.20 -14.12 6.67
C GLN A 209 -2.77 -15.57 6.36
N GLN A 210 -1.76 -15.76 5.54
CA GLN A 210 -1.24 -17.09 5.17
C GLN A 210 -0.20 -17.62 6.16
N LEU A 211 0.38 -16.76 7.01
CA LEU A 211 1.29 -17.22 8.05
C LEU A 211 0.46 -17.97 9.10
N PRO A 212 0.85 -19.20 9.50
CA PRO A 212 0.19 -19.89 10.58
C PRO A 212 0.28 -19.03 11.85
N GLU A 213 -0.83 -18.97 12.60
CA GLU A 213 -0.79 -18.39 13.95
C GLU A 213 0.36 -19.07 14.71
N THR A 214 1.28 -18.28 15.23
CA THR A 214 2.35 -18.82 16.09
C THR A 214 1.65 -19.57 17.22
N PRO A 215 1.87 -20.90 17.42
CA PRO A 215 1.24 -21.62 18.50
C PRO A 215 1.56 -20.89 19.81
N GLU A 216 0.52 -20.55 20.60
CA GLU A 216 0.76 -20.06 21.96
C GLU A 216 1.68 -21.07 22.66
N VAL A 217 2.86 -20.64 23.02
CA VAL A 217 3.75 -21.46 23.85
C VAL A 217 2.98 -21.68 25.16
N PRO A 218 2.62 -22.94 25.52
CA PRO A 218 1.94 -23.20 26.76
C PRO A 218 2.74 -22.57 27.91
N ARG A 219 2.12 -21.72 28.71
CA ARG A 219 2.76 -21.20 29.92
C ARG A 219 3.12 -22.41 30.77
N VAL A 220 4.41 -22.58 30.97
CA VAL A 220 4.88 -23.56 31.96
C VAL A 220 4.26 -23.14 33.29
N PRO A 221 3.50 -24.01 34.00
CA PRO A 221 2.98 -23.67 35.28
C PRO A 221 4.15 -23.29 36.19
N ASP A 222 4.00 -22.19 36.92
CA ASP A 222 5.00 -21.79 37.92
C ASP A 222 5.30 -22.99 38.82
N SER A 223 6.57 -23.36 38.93
CA SER A 223 7.02 -24.42 39.82
C SER A 223 6.57 -24.04 41.23
N PRO A 224 5.99 -24.98 42.04
CA PRO A 224 5.61 -24.65 43.38
C PRO A 224 6.86 -24.26 44.18
N GLU A 225 6.79 -23.11 44.84
CA GLU A 225 7.81 -22.67 45.80
C GLU A 225 8.07 -23.80 46.78
N SER A 226 9.34 -24.20 46.85
CA SER A 226 9.79 -25.18 47.85
C SER A 226 9.70 -24.57 49.25
N PRO A 227 9.32 -25.35 50.28
CA PRO A 227 9.13 -24.90 51.64
C PRO A 227 10.42 -24.47 52.33
#